data_8d4877382a13d99378a38e84e5bc90bb
#
_entry.id   8d4877382a13d99378a38e84e5bc90bb
#
_cell.length_a   1.000
_cell.length_b   1.000
_cell.length_c   1.000
_cell.angle_alpha   90.00
_cell.angle_beta   90.00
_cell.angle_gamma   90.00
#
_symmetry.space_group_name_H-M   'P 1'
#
loop_
_entity.id
_entity.type
_entity.pdbx_description
1 polymer ?
#
loop_
_entity_poly.entity_id
_entity_poly.type
_entity_poly.pdbx_seq_one_letter_code
_entity_poly.pdbx_strand_id
1 'polypeptide(L)'
;MISTIILDVMRGAYSRIFLFSPSADLDGTWLPVKKYAREQLGQNQHKEQWYFDQWSDAKLQDILDEQKAHVMEAKRRGEKDLEQILIIIDDWADMDHWHKNTNSPLTTLMCKGRHSAVNCIQITQKLSKLSTISRCNANCAVIFAFHSHQDAQMFIDEDGQMASSDGREGRDNGGRLRSESCCRGGHQHSSDRSNNNGTFREEG
;
A
#
# COMPACT_ATOMS: atom_id res chain seq x y z
N MET A 1 18.37 4.98 -1.85
CA MET A 1 17.79 3.70 -1.50
C MET A 1 16.34 3.53 -1.95
N ILE A 2 15.38 4.39 -1.60
CA ILE A 2 14.00 4.26 -2.12
C ILE A 2 13.96 4.23 -3.64
N SER A 3 14.77 5.07 -4.31
CA SER A 3 14.93 5.06 -5.76
C SER A 3 15.40 3.69 -6.29
N THR A 4 16.30 3.00 -5.58
CA THR A 4 16.77 1.65 -5.93
C THR A 4 15.63 0.64 -5.84
N ILE A 5 14.80 0.71 -4.78
CA ILE A 5 13.64 -0.18 -4.63
C ILE A 5 12.68 0.01 -5.81
N ILE A 6 12.38 1.25 -6.18
CA ILE A 6 11.45 1.55 -7.27
C ILE A 6 12.03 1.15 -8.64
N LEU A 7 13.30 1.48 -8.88
CA LEU A 7 13.91 1.34 -10.20
C LEU A 7 14.48 -0.05 -10.48
N ASP A 8 14.87 -0.81 -9.46
CA ASP A 8 15.47 -2.12 -9.61
C ASP A 8 14.48 -3.23 -9.21
N VAL A 9 13.94 -3.15 -7.98
CA VAL A 9 13.07 -4.23 -7.46
C VAL A 9 11.67 -4.19 -8.06
N MET A 10 11.10 -2.98 -8.22
CA MET A 10 9.73 -2.78 -8.70
C MET A 10 9.67 -2.36 -10.18
N ARG A 11 10.77 -2.47 -10.90
CA ARG A 11 10.85 -2.04 -12.30
C ARG A 11 9.84 -2.79 -13.17
N GLY A 12 9.05 -2.03 -13.92
CA GLY A 12 8.03 -2.60 -14.82
C GLY A 12 6.76 -3.09 -14.14
N ALA A 13 6.68 -3.02 -12.81
CA ALA A 13 5.48 -3.41 -12.07
C ALA A 13 4.32 -2.41 -12.20
N TYR A 14 4.62 -1.18 -12.56
CA TYR A 14 3.64 -0.09 -12.60
C TYR A 14 3.60 0.58 -13.95
N SER A 15 2.40 0.89 -14.42
CA SER A 15 2.16 1.67 -15.64
C SER A 15 2.32 3.18 -15.41
N ARG A 16 2.02 3.65 -14.20
CA ARG A 16 2.15 5.06 -13.79
C ARG A 16 2.66 5.16 -12.35
N ILE A 17 3.40 6.23 -12.07
CA ILE A 17 3.90 6.58 -10.73
C ILE A 17 3.43 7.98 -10.40
N PHE A 18 2.88 8.18 -9.21
CA PHE A 18 2.53 9.48 -8.67
C PHE A 18 3.36 9.76 -7.41
N LEU A 19 3.96 10.94 -7.35
CA LEU A 19 4.84 11.35 -6.25
C LEU A 19 4.27 12.57 -5.54
N PHE A 20 3.99 12.44 -4.26
CA PHE A 20 3.68 13.54 -3.36
C PHE A 20 4.87 13.74 -2.42
N SER A 21 5.60 14.83 -2.56
CA SER A 21 6.73 15.18 -1.70
C SER A 21 6.96 16.69 -1.70
N PRO A 22 7.06 17.34 -0.53
CA PRO A 22 7.37 18.78 -0.47
C PRO A 22 8.74 19.11 -1.03
N SER A 23 9.62 18.12 -1.14
CA SER A 23 10.96 18.25 -1.72
C SER A 23 11.06 17.70 -3.15
N ALA A 24 9.94 17.40 -3.80
CA ALA A 24 9.92 16.75 -5.11
C ALA A 24 10.81 17.45 -6.15
N ASP A 25 10.86 18.77 -6.15
CA ASP A 25 11.67 19.56 -7.09
C ASP A 25 13.06 19.94 -6.55
N LEU A 26 13.26 19.84 -5.25
CA LEU A 26 14.50 20.27 -4.59
C LEU A 26 15.47 19.11 -4.36
N ASP A 27 14.94 17.93 -4.10
CA ASP A 27 15.77 16.77 -3.73
C ASP A 27 16.19 15.96 -4.97
N GLY A 28 17.50 15.86 -5.18
CA GLY A 28 18.10 15.04 -6.21
C GLY A 28 17.77 13.55 -6.12
N THR A 29 17.29 13.07 -4.97
CA THR A 29 16.87 11.68 -4.74
C THR A 29 15.77 11.25 -5.70
N TRP A 30 14.87 12.16 -6.09
CA TRP A 30 13.77 11.90 -6.99
C TRP A 30 14.10 12.00 -8.47
N LEU A 31 15.27 12.56 -8.84
CA LEU A 31 15.67 12.70 -10.25
C LEU A 31 15.69 11.38 -11.03
N PRO A 32 16.25 10.27 -10.50
CA PRO A 32 16.22 8.99 -11.21
C PRO A 32 14.80 8.46 -11.42
N VAL A 33 13.91 8.62 -10.43
CA VAL A 33 12.51 8.19 -10.53
C VAL A 33 11.76 9.05 -11.54
N LYS A 34 11.97 10.37 -11.52
CA LYS A 34 11.40 11.30 -12.51
C LYS A 34 11.89 10.99 -13.94
N LYS A 35 13.17 10.64 -14.10
CA LYS A 35 13.72 10.22 -15.37
C LYS A 35 13.06 8.93 -15.86
N TYR A 36 12.95 7.92 -15.01
CA TYR A 36 12.29 6.66 -15.32
C TYR A 36 10.81 6.85 -15.72
N ALA A 37 10.05 7.60 -14.94
CA ALA A 37 8.64 7.88 -15.22
C ALA A 37 8.45 8.54 -16.59
N ARG A 38 9.32 9.49 -16.93
CA ARG A 38 9.28 10.20 -18.22
C ARG A 38 9.71 9.34 -19.39
N GLU A 39 10.85 8.63 -19.26
CA GLU A 39 11.48 7.93 -20.36
C GLU A 39 10.94 6.51 -20.59
N GLN A 40 10.55 5.82 -19.54
CA GLN A 40 10.09 4.44 -19.62
C GLN A 40 8.56 4.31 -19.52
N LEU A 41 7.92 5.13 -18.67
CA LEU A 41 6.46 5.10 -18.51
C LEU A 41 5.74 6.14 -19.38
N GLY A 42 6.48 7.03 -20.06
CA GLY A 42 5.91 8.05 -20.95
C GLY A 42 5.14 9.17 -20.25
N GLN A 43 5.28 9.30 -18.93
CA GLN A 43 4.59 10.33 -18.16
C GLN A 43 5.17 11.72 -18.46
N ASN A 44 4.30 12.67 -18.72
CA ASN A 44 4.69 14.03 -19.09
C ASN A 44 3.97 15.03 -18.19
N GLN A 45 4.72 15.73 -17.35
CA GLN A 45 4.22 16.72 -16.39
C GLN A 45 3.40 17.86 -17.03
N HIS A 46 3.66 18.20 -18.32
CA HIS A 46 2.89 19.22 -19.03
C HIS A 46 1.52 18.73 -19.52
N LYS A 47 1.34 17.41 -19.68
CA LYS A 47 0.08 16.81 -20.09
C LYS A 47 -0.74 16.36 -18.89
N GLU A 48 -0.09 15.76 -17.92
CA GLU A 48 -0.67 15.21 -16.70
C GLU A 48 0.30 15.42 -15.54
N GLN A 49 -0.15 16.15 -14.53
CA GLN A 49 0.65 16.33 -13.32
C GLN A 49 0.73 15.02 -12.56
N TRP A 50 1.92 14.51 -12.36
CA TRP A 50 2.15 13.24 -11.68
C TRP A 50 3.11 13.35 -10.48
N TYR A 51 3.75 14.51 -10.27
CA TYR A 51 4.45 14.81 -9.02
C TYR A 51 3.99 16.16 -8.47
N PHE A 52 3.87 16.23 -7.15
CA PHE A 52 3.23 17.31 -6.42
C PHE A 52 4.12 17.71 -5.26
N ASP A 53 4.45 18.98 -5.18
CA ASP A 53 5.19 19.64 -4.10
C ASP A 53 4.27 20.13 -2.99
N GLN A 54 2.95 20.11 -3.22
CA GLN A 54 1.92 20.44 -2.27
C GLN A 54 0.93 19.29 -2.11
N TRP A 55 0.48 19.06 -0.88
CA TRP A 55 -0.55 18.08 -0.62
C TRP A 55 -1.92 18.57 -1.10
N SER A 56 -2.66 17.69 -1.73
CA SER A 56 -4.02 17.96 -2.17
C SER A 56 -4.86 16.68 -2.11
N ASP A 57 -5.82 16.66 -1.18
CA ASP A 57 -6.81 15.58 -1.10
C ASP A 57 -7.62 15.44 -2.40
N ALA A 58 -7.95 16.57 -3.03
CA ALA A 58 -8.68 16.57 -4.29
C ALA A 58 -7.89 15.85 -5.40
N LYS A 59 -6.59 16.16 -5.54
CA LYS A 59 -5.74 15.49 -6.52
C LYS A 59 -5.59 14.01 -6.26
N LEU A 60 -5.42 13.61 -5.00
CA LEU A 60 -5.36 12.20 -4.63
C LEU A 60 -6.68 11.50 -4.95
N GLN A 61 -7.81 12.13 -4.66
CA GLN A 61 -9.14 11.58 -4.98
C GLN A 61 -9.33 11.41 -6.49
N ASP A 62 -8.96 12.42 -7.30
CA ASP A 62 -9.04 12.36 -8.76
C ASP A 62 -8.26 11.15 -9.31
N ILE A 63 -7.01 10.94 -8.84
CA ILE A 63 -6.16 9.80 -9.23
C ILE A 63 -6.83 8.47 -8.87
N LEU A 64 -7.40 8.36 -7.67
CA LEU A 64 -8.07 7.14 -7.20
C LEU A 64 -9.33 6.84 -8.02
N ASP A 65 -10.12 7.85 -8.34
CA ASP A 65 -11.37 7.69 -9.09
C ASP A 65 -11.08 7.34 -10.55
N GLU A 66 -10.08 7.98 -11.18
CA GLU A 66 -9.62 7.64 -12.52
C GLU A 66 -9.14 6.18 -12.59
N GLN A 67 -8.25 5.78 -11.69
CA GLN A 67 -7.73 4.41 -11.66
C GLN A 67 -8.83 3.38 -11.41
N LYS A 68 -9.75 3.70 -10.52
CA LYS A 68 -10.92 2.84 -10.26
C LYS A 68 -11.78 2.66 -11.52
N ALA A 69 -12.06 3.73 -12.25
CA ALA A 69 -12.82 3.68 -13.50
C ALA A 69 -12.09 2.83 -14.55
N HIS A 70 -10.77 3.01 -14.69
CA HIS A 70 -9.92 2.22 -15.59
C HIS A 70 -9.99 0.72 -15.27
N VAL A 71 -9.82 0.35 -14.01
CA VAL A 71 -9.89 -1.05 -13.54
C VAL A 71 -11.28 -1.65 -13.75
N MET A 72 -12.36 -0.88 -13.52
CA MET A 72 -13.71 -1.35 -13.75
C MET A 72 -13.97 -1.62 -15.25
N GLU A 73 -13.45 -0.79 -16.13
CA GLU A 73 -13.58 -0.97 -17.57
C GLU A 73 -12.76 -2.17 -18.07
N ALA A 74 -11.50 -2.32 -17.58
CA ALA A 74 -10.67 -3.48 -17.91
C ALA A 74 -11.34 -4.81 -17.49
N LYS A 75 -11.90 -4.85 -16.27
CA LYS A 75 -12.68 -6.01 -15.79
C LYS A 75 -13.92 -6.28 -16.64
N ARG A 76 -14.60 -5.25 -17.13
CA ARG A 76 -15.77 -5.39 -18.02
C ARG A 76 -15.39 -6.00 -19.37
N ARG A 77 -14.17 -5.66 -19.86
CA ARG A 77 -13.60 -6.29 -21.06
C ARG A 77 -13.05 -7.70 -20.83
N GLY A 78 -13.05 -8.18 -19.58
CA GLY A 78 -12.54 -9.51 -19.21
C GLY A 78 -11.01 -9.59 -19.11
N GLU A 79 -10.34 -8.46 -18.98
CA GLU A 79 -8.90 -8.41 -18.80
C GLU A 79 -8.51 -8.96 -17.42
N LYS A 80 -7.54 -9.87 -17.41
CA LYS A 80 -7.03 -10.47 -16.16
C LYS A 80 -5.88 -9.69 -15.58
N ASP A 81 -5.03 -9.13 -16.43
CA ASP A 81 -3.87 -8.36 -16.05
C ASP A 81 -4.24 -6.88 -15.98
N LEU A 82 -4.48 -6.39 -14.78
CA LEU A 82 -4.86 -5.01 -14.53
C LEU A 82 -3.62 -4.14 -14.42
N GLU A 83 -3.62 -3.02 -15.12
CA GLU A 83 -2.58 -2.01 -14.97
C GLU A 83 -2.55 -1.48 -13.55
N GLN A 84 -1.37 -1.56 -12.96
CA GLN A 84 -1.13 -1.10 -11.58
C GLN A 84 -0.47 0.27 -11.58
N ILE A 85 -0.86 1.11 -10.63
CA ILE A 85 -0.21 2.39 -10.38
C ILE A 85 0.44 2.42 -9.01
N LEU A 86 1.50 3.21 -8.87
CA LEU A 86 2.20 3.45 -7.61
C LEU A 86 2.01 4.89 -7.17
N ILE A 87 1.56 5.07 -5.93
CA ILE A 87 1.51 6.36 -5.25
C ILE A 87 2.62 6.39 -4.19
N ILE A 88 3.49 7.38 -4.26
CA ILE A 88 4.58 7.59 -3.32
C ILE A 88 4.25 8.84 -2.51
N ILE A 89 4.26 8.72 -1.20
CA ILE A 89 3.98 9.80 -0.26
C ILE A 89 5.20 9.95 0.64
N ASP A 90 5.91 11.06 0.47
CA ASP A 90 7.19 11.31 1.14
C ASP A 90 7.09 12.56 2.01
N ASP A 91 7.41 12.38 3.30
CA ASP A 91 7.56 13.42 4.32
C ASP A 91 6.33 14.33 4.55
N TRP A 92 5.12 13.78 4.39
CA TRP A 92 3.86 14.46 4.68
C TRP A 92 3.25 14.12 6.05
N ALA A 93 3.95 13.35 6.87
CA ALA A 93 3.43 12.82 8.11
C ALA A 93 3.18 13.90 9.21
N ASP A 94 3.74 15.11 9.06
CA ASP A 94 3.55 16.21 10.02
C ASP A 94 2.22 16.96 9.86
N MET A 95 1.39 16.60 8.90
CA MET A 95 0.10 17.26 8.69
C MET A 95 -0.95 16.74 9.67
N ASP A 96 -1.33 17.55 10.64
CA ASP A 96 -2.26 17.21 11.73
C ASP A 96 -3.62 16.64 11.27
N HIS A 97 -4.09 17.01 10.09
CA HIS A 97 -5.38 16.54 9.59
C HIS A 97 -5.38 15.07 9.13
N TRP A 98 -4.20 14.48 8.89
CA TRP A 98 -4.09 13.07 8.52
C TRP A 98 -4.51 12.11 9.64
N HIS A 99 -4.38 12.56 10.88
CA HIS A 99 -4.70 11.74 12.06
C HIS A 99 -6.19 11.74 12.41
N LYS A 100 -6.95 12.73 11.94
CA LYS A 100 -8.32 13.01 12.42
C LYS A 100 -9.43 12.66 11.42
N ASN A 101 -9.11 12.49 10.14
CA ASN A 101 -10.14 12.33 9.12
C ASN A 101 -10.23 10.87 8.64
N THR A 102 -11.22 10.13 9.17
CA THR A 102 -11.49 8.74 8.79
C THR A 102 -12.04 8.59 7.36
N ASN A 103 -12.51 9.68 6.74
CA ASN A 103 -13.08 9.68 5.39
C ASN A 103 -12.17 10.37 4.36
N SER A 104 -10.87 10.50 4.64
CA SER A 104 -9.94 11.10 3.70
C SER A 104 -9.64 10.19 2.49
N PRO A 105 -9.23 10.76 1.35
CA PRO A 105 -8.72 9.98 0.23
C PRO A 105 -7.55 9.08 0.61
N LEU A 106 -6.70 9.53 1.53
CA LEU A 106 -5.60 8.72 2.08
C LEU A 106 -6.13 7.47 2.80
N THR A 107 -7.15 7.60 3.64
CA THR A 107 -7.80 6.46 4.28
C THR A 107 -8.37 5.48 3.25
N THR A 108 -9.00 6.01 2.20
CA THR A 108 -9.51 5.20 1.09
C THR A 108 -8.39 4.46 0.37
N LEU A 109 -7.28 5.12 0.10
CA LEU A 109 -6.10 4.52 -0.50
C LEU A 109 -5.55 3.38 0.36
N MET A 110 -5.36 3.59 1.66
CA MET A 110 -4.82 2.58 2.57
C MET A 110 -5.73 1.36 2.71
N CYS A 111 -7.03 1.56 2.82
CA CYS A 111 -7.98 0.47 3.03
C CYS A 111 -8.40 -0.25 1.74
N LYS A 112 -8.51 0.49 0.64
CA LYS A 112 -9.18 0.00 -0.58
C LYS A 112 -8.32 0.07 -1.84
N GLY A 113 -7.14 0.69 -1.81
CA GLY A 113 -6.28 0.90 -2.98
C GLY A 113 -6.03 -0.39 -3.76
N ARG A 114 -5.75 -1.49 -3.08
CA ARG A 114 -5.52 -2.81 -3.69
C ARG A 114 -6.66 -3.29 -4.58
N HIS A 115 -7.92 -2.92 -4.30
CA HIS A 115 -9.07 -3.32 -5.11
C HIS A 115 -9.15 -2.58 -6.45
N SER A 116 -8.46 -1.45 -6.53
CA SER A 116 -8.34 -0.61 -7.72
C SER A 116 -6.94 -0.67 -8.34
N ALA A 117 -6.16 -1.70 -8.03
CA ALA A 117 -4.79 -1.88 -8.52
C ALA A 117 -3.88 -0.66 -8.21
N VAL A 118 -4.07 -0.05 -7.03
CA VAL A 118 -3.24 1.05 -6.52
C VAL A 118 -2.37 0.54 -5.40
N ASN A 119 -1.06 0.73 -5.54
CA ASN A 119 -0.08 0.47 -4.49
C ASN A 119 0.41 1.79 -3.91
N CYS A 120 0.78 1.79 -2.63
CA CYS A 120 1.26 2.98 -1.96
C CYS A 120 2.56 2.71 -1.20
N ILE A 121 3.50 3.64 -1.32
CA ILE A 121 4.70 3.71 -0.48
C ILE A 121 4.60 4.99 0.34
N GLN A 122 4.60 4.85 1.65
CA GLN A 122 4.70 5.98 2.58
C GLN A 122 6.10 6.02 3.18
N ILE A 123 6.73 7.18 3.12
CA ILE A 123 8.07 7.44 3.67
C ILE A 123 7.90 8.44 4.80
N THR A 124 8.44 8.12 5.95
CA THR A 124 8.39 8.99 7.13
C THR A 124 9.64 8.82 7.98
N GLN A 125 10.01 9.88 8.67
CA GLN A 125 11.09 9.88 9.65
C GLN A 125 10.63 9.41 11.03
N LYS A 126 9.30 9.41 11.28
CA LYS A 126 8.72 9.01 12.58
C LYS A 126 7.51 8.11 12.36
N LEU A 127 7.58 6.91 12.90
CA LEU A 127 6.48 5.93 12.82
C LEU A 127 5.21 6.47 13.50
N SER A 128 5.36 7.13 14.64
CA SER A 128 4.27 7.74 15.42
C SER A 128 3.48 8.81 14.65
N LYS A 129 4.03 9.36 13.57
CA LYS A 129 3.37 10.34 12.71
C LYS A 129 2.50 9.70 11.62
N LEU A 130 2.67 8.41 11.32
CA LEU A 130 1.74 7.70 10.45
C LEU A 130 0.44 7.41 11.20
N SER A 131 -0.69 7.53 10.50
CA SER A 131 -1.98 7.14 11.08
C SER A 131 -2.01 5.66 11.42
N THR A 132 -2.77 5.27 12.43
CA THR A 132 -2.99 3.86 12.77
C THR A 132 -3.53 3.08 11.58
N ILE A 133 -4.40 3.70 10.77
CA ILE A 133 -4.94 3.08 9.55
C ILE A 133 -3.81 2.78 8.55
N SER A 134 -2.87 3.69 8.36
CA SER A 134 -1.72 3.46 7.47
C SER A 134 -0.86 2.31 7.98
N ARG A 135 -0.54 2.30 9.26
CA ARG A 135 0.31 1.26 9.87
C ARG A 135 -0.34 -0.11 9.82
N CYS A 136 -1.60 -0.23 10.26
CA CYS A 136 -2.34 -1.50 10.27
C CYS A 136 -2.63 -2.08 8.88
N ASN A 137 -2.65 -1.26 7.83
CA ASN A 137 -2.86 -1.71 6.45
C ASN A 137 -1.55 -1.87 5.67
N ALA A 138 -0.40 -1.62 6.26
CA ALA A 138 0.89 -1.84 5.62
C ALA A 138 1.18 -3.34 5.51
N ASN A 139 1.54 -3.79 4.30
CA ASN A 139 1.93 -5.17 4.07
C ASN A 139 3.43 -5.41 4.26
N CYS A 140 4.22 -4.34 4.23
CA CYS A 140 5.67 -4.38 4.37
C CYS A 140 6.13 -3.08 5.03
N ALA A 141 7.03 -3.18 5.98
CA ALA A 141 7.73 -2.06 6.58
C ALA A 141 9.24 -2.23 6.39
N VAL A 142 9.91 -1.17 5.90
CA VAL A 142 11.36 -1.13 5.78
C VAL A 142 11.88 -0.11 6.78
N ILE A 143 12.59 -0.59 7.78
CA ILE A 143 13.07 0.23 8.89
C ILE A 143 14.59 0.25 8.86
N PHE A 144 15.15 1.47 8.91
CA PHE A 144 16.61 1.64 8.90
C PHE A 144 17.21 1.74 10.28
N ALA A 145 16.65 2.65 11.08
CA ALA A 145 17.01 2.84 12.48
C ALA A 145 15.86 3.57 13.18
N PHE A 146 15.63 3.24 14.42
CA PHE A 146 14.79 4.04 15.29
C PHE A 146 15.64 5.08 15.99
N HIS A 147 15.26 6.36 15.86
CA HIS A 147 15.86 7.45 16.61
C HIS A 147 15.16 7.70 17.95
N SER A 148 13.98 7.13 18.14
CA SER A 148 13.13 7.29 19.33
C SER A 148 12.81 5.93 19.92
N HIS A 149 12.99 5.80 21.24
CA HIS A 149 12.55 4.62 21.99
C HIS A 149 11.04 4.39 21.86
N GLN A 150 10.27 5.48 21.77
CA GLN A 150 8.82 5.42 21.62
C GLN A 150 8.41 4.79 20.27
N ASP A 151 9.07 5.16 19.16
CA ASP A 151 8.79 4.57 17.84
C ASP A 151 9.20 3.09 17.81
N ALA A 152 10.31 2.74 18.43
CA ALA A 152 10.76 1.34 18.56
C ALA A 152 9.75 0.51 19.35
N GLN A 153 9.27 1.01 20.49
CA GLN A 153 8.28 0.31 21.30
C GLN A 153 6.96 0.17 20.57
N MET A 154 6.48 1.23 19.90
CA MET A 154 5.26 1.20 19.11
C MET A 154 5.32 0.13 18.01
N PHE A 155 6.45 0.02 17.31
CA PHE A 155 6.65 -0.99 16.28
C PHE A 155 6.61 -2.42 16.86
N ILE A 156 7.27 -2.65 17.99
CA ILE A 156 7.28 -3.95 18.67
C ILE A 156 5.87 -4.33 19.13
N ASP A 157 5.12 -3.37 19.69
CA ASP A 157 3.77 -3.62 20.19
C ASP A 157 2.78 -3.94 19.03
N GLU A 158 2.89 -3.25 17.91
CA GLU A 158 2.05 -3.49 16.74
C GLU A 158 2.42 -4.80 16.01
N ASP A 159 3.71 -5.11 15.85
CA ASP A 159 4.18 -6.34 15.19
C ASP A 159 3.94 -7.56 16.09
N GLY A 160 4.09 -7.42 17.40
CA GLY A 160 3.77 -8.45 18.39
C GLY A 160 2.29 -8.86 18.39
N GLN A 161 1.38 -7.92 18.09
CA GLN A 161 -0.05 -8.24 17.94
C GLN A 161 -0.34 -9.01 16.64
N MET A 162 0.37 -8.74 15.56
CA MET A 162 0.27 -9.49 14.31
C MET A 162 0.77 -10.93 14.46
N ALA A 163 1.85 -11.15 15.20
CA ALA A 163 2.40 -12.48 15.45
C ALA A 163 1.50 -13.35 16.35
N SER A 164 0.77 -12.74 17.27
CA SER A 164 -0.12 -13.47 18.20
C SER A 164 -1.46 -13.88 17.56
N SER A 165 -1.87 -13.27 16.46
CA SER A 165 -3.10 -13.63 15.72
C SER A 165 -2.94 -14.87 14.83
N ASP A 166 -1.70 -15.31 14.57
CA ASP A 166 -1.40 -16.47 13.70
C ASP A 166 -1.09 -17.73 14.56
N GLY A 167 -1.90 -18.04 15.52
CA GLY A 167 -1.97 -19.21 16.42
C GLY A 167 -1.00 -20.38 16.19
N ARG A 168 0.31 -20.15 16.18
CA ARG A 168 1.35 -21.17 16.30
C ARG A 168 2.32 -20.78 17.41
N GLU A 169 2.04 -21.26 18.61
CA GLU A 169 3.04 -21.34 19.66
C GLU A 169 4.17 -22.29 19.24
N GLY A 170 5.25 -21.70 18.74
CA GLY A 170 6.54 -22.36 18.62
C GLY A 170 7.47 -21.78 19.68
N ARG A 171 7.56 -22.41 20.84
CA ARG A 171 8.63 -22.12 21.80
C ARG A 171 9.93 -22.60 21.19
N ASP A 172 10.83 -21.67 20.92
CA ASP A 172 12.25 -21.97 20.81
C ASP A 172 13.06 -20.99 21.65
N ASN A 173 13.75 -21.55 22.63
CA ASN A 173 14.75 -20.89 23.45
C ASN A 173 15.99 -20.60 22.58
N GLY A 174 16.33 -19.34 22.39
CA GLY A 174 17.62 -18.95 21.81
C GLY A 174 17.51 -17.74 20.89
N GLY A 175 17.82 -16.57 21.43
CA GLY A 175 17.79 -15.29 20.69
C GLY A 175 18.63 -15.29 19.42
N ARG A 176 17.97 -15.27 18.29
CA ARG A 176 18.50 -14.83 17.01
C ARG A 176 17.35 -14.36 16.13
N LEU A 177 17.29 -13.07 15.93
CA LEU A 177 16.39 -12.47 14.96
C LEU A 177 16.74 -12.99 13.56
N ARG A 178 15.87 -13.80 12.98
CA ARG A 178 15.91 -14.14 11.55
C ARG A 178 14.94 -13.23 10.84
N SER A 179 15.48 -12.43 9.94
CA SER A 179 14.72 -11.72 8.92
C SER A 179 14.26 -12.73 7.87
N GLU A 180 13.02 -13.19 7.97
CA GLU A 180 12.37 -13.92 6.87
C GLU A 180 11.21 -13.09 6.33
N SER A 181 11.29 -12.81 5.04
CA SER A 181 10.32 -12.09 4.25
C SER A 181 8.95 -12.77 4.27
N CYS A 182 7.93 -12.06 4.73
CA CYS A 182 6.55 -12.50 4.69
C CYS A 182 5.91 -12.07 3.35
N CYS A 183 6.07 -12.90 2.32
CA CYS A 183 5.23 -12.86 1.13
C CYS A 183 4.40 -14.15 1.11
N ARG A 184 3.18 -14.13 1.64
CA ARG A 184 2.20 -15.20 1.37
C ARG A 184 0.90 -14.60 0.89
N GLY A 185 0.63 -14.81 -0.40
CA GLY A 185 -0.70 -14.67 -0.95
C GLY A 185 -1.59 -15.82 -0.45
N GLY A 186 -2.65 -15.50 0.26
CA GLY A 186 -3.65 -16.46 0.69
C GLY A 186 -4.71 -16.64 -0.40
N HIS A 187 -4.65 -17.75 -1.13
CA HIS A 187 -5.81 -18.27 -1.86
C HIS A 187 -6.67 -19.06 -0.87
N GLN A 188 -7.84 -18.59 -0.57
CA GLN A 188 -8.88 -19.39 0.07
C GLN A 188 -9.83 -19.95 -0.99
N HIS A 189 -9.76 -21.25 -1.18
CA HIS A 189 -10.79 -22.03 -1.87
C HIS A 189 -11.98 -22.22 -0.90
N SER A 190 -13.13 -21.70 -1.26
CA SER A 190 -14.40 -22.06 -0.65
C SER A 190 -14.90 -23.37 -1.27
N SER A 191 -14.93 -24.43 -0.48
CA SER A 191 -15.61 -25.68 -0.84
C SER A 191 -17.06 -25.62 -0.37
N ASP A 192 -18.00 -25.52 -1.30
CA ASP A 192 -19.41 -25.79 -1.07
C ASP A 192 -19.61 -27.25 -0.70
N ARG A 193 -20.19 -27.48 0.46
CA ARG A 193 -20.84 -28.77 0.80
C ARG A 193 -22.34 -28.56 0.78
N SER A 194 -22.95 -29.00 -0.29
CA SER A 194 -24.38 -29.31 -0.37
C SER A 194 -24.72 -30.46 0.56
N ASN A 195 -25.54 -30.22 1.56
CA ASN A 195 -26.21 -31.28 2.32
C ASN A 195 -27.64 -31.40 1.82
N ASN A 196 -27.86 -32.49 1.12
CA ASN A 196 -29.15 -32.99 0.69
C ASN A 196 -29.70 -33.88 1.82
N ASN A 197 -30.78 -33.48 2.48
CA ASN A 197 -31.59 -34.39 3.27
C ASN A 197 -33.05 -34.28 2.82
N GLY A 198 -33.45 -35.27 2.07
CA GLY A 198 -34.82 -35.51 1.77
C GLY A 198 -35.60 -36.07 2.94
N THR A 199 -36.84 -35.69 3.06
CA THR A 199 -37.88 -36.47 3.73
C THR A 199 -39.17 -36.37 2.91
N PHE A 200 -39.52 -37.51 2.36
CA PHE A 200 -40.83 -37.86 1.86
C PHE A 200 -41.86 -37.80 2.99
N ARG A 201 -43.07 -37.29 2.71
CA ARG A 201 -44.32 -37.72 3.28
C ARG A 201 -45.45 -37.47 2.29
N GLU A 202 -46.11 -38.58 1.95
CA GLU A 202 -47.42 -38.71 1.32
C GLU A 202 -48.51 -38.22 2.27
N GLU A 203 -49.58 -37.82 1.67
CA GLU A 203 -51.00 -38.06 2.00
C GLU A 203 -51.88 -36.86 1.73
N GLY A 204 -52.99 -37.13 1.04
CA GLY A 204 -54.24 -36.40 0.96
C GLY A 204 -54.60 -35.86 -0.41
#